data_7c8667e61d3684524a68da5c60d4da24
#
_entry.id   7c8667e61d3684524a68da5c60d4da24
#
_cell.length_a   1.000
_cell.length_b   1.000
_cell.length_c   1.000
_cell.angle_alpha   90.00
_cell.angle_beta   90.00
_cell.angle_gamma   90.00
#
_symmetry.space_group_name_H-M   'P 1'
#
loop_
_entity.id
_entity.type
_entity.pdbx_description
1 polymer ?
#
loop_
_entity_poly.entity_id
_entity_poly.type
_entity_poly.pdbx_seq_one_letter_code
_entity_poly.pdbx_strand_id
1 'polypeptide(L)'
;MTPRAELTTPEPLPDEPVSDASLRPSRLDEFVGQAKVKENLQIAIDAAKQRKEPLDHTLFFGPPGLGKTTLAILLAKEMGVSIRTTTGPVLERPGDLVGLLTGLRSGDILFIDEVHRLRPTLEEFLYPAMEDRRVDVRISEGPHAETIPMALEPFTLIGATTRYGLLTPPMRARFGMVERLNFYPAEDLTQIVKRSARILGVQVDEAGAEEMAKRSRGTPRIANRLLRRVRDYAAVRADGKITRAVAMVALQRLDVDEF
;
A
#
# COMPACT_ATOMS: atom_id res chain seq x y z
N MET A 1 -25.74 -12.12 -1.91
CA MET A 1 -24.58 -12.94 -1.47
C MET A 1 -23.41 -12.61 -2.38
N THR A 2 -22.28 -12.22 -1.84
CA THR A 2 -21.07 -11.90 -2.62
C THR A 2 -20.51 -13.22 -3.19
N PRO A 3 -20.23 -13.33 -4.49
CA PRO A 3 -19.69 -14.56 -5.09
C PRO A 3 -18.37 -14.99 -4.42
N ARG A 4 -18.14 -16.30 -4.32
CA ARG A 4 -16.92 -16.91 -3.75
C ARG A 4 -15.62 -16.31 -4.29
N ALA A 5 -15.55 -16.09 -5.60
CA ALA A 5 -14.37 -15.52 -6.26
C ALA A 5 -14.01 -14.12 -5.73
N GLU A 6 -14.99 -13.31 -5.33
CA GLU A 6 -14.76 -11.96 -4.81
C GLU A 6 -14.21 -11.97 -3.38
N LEU A 7 -14.59 -12.93 -2.53
CA LEU A 7 -14.15 -12.99 -1.14
C LEU A 7 -12.66 -13.34 -1.00
N THR A 8 -12.13 -14.13 -1.92
CA THR A 8 -10.74 -14.60 -1.90
C THR A 8 -9.85 -13.94 -2.96
N THR A 9 -10.36 -12.94 -3.69
CA THR A 9 -9.51 -12.14 -4.59
C THR A 9 -8.62 -11.18 -3.80
N PRO A 10 -7.34 -11.04 -4.15
CA PRO A 10 -6.47 -10.06 -3.50
C PRO A 10 -6.72 -8.61 -3.95
N GLU A 11 -7.53 -8.38 -5.00
CA GLU A 11 -7.93 -7.05 -5.46
C GLU A 11 -8.92 -6.39 -4.49
N PRO A 12 -8.97 -5.04 -4.40
CA PRO A 12 -9.92 -4.35 -3.55
C PRO A 12 -11.35 -4.45 -4.12
N LEU A 13 -12.33 -4.67 -3.25
CA LEU A 13 -13.74 -4.52 -3.57
C LEU A 13 -14.18 -3.04 -3.40
N PRO A 14 -15.27 -2.61 -4.05
CA PRO A 14 -15.68 -1.19 -4.07
C PRO A 14 -15.80 -0.54 -2.68
N ASP A 15 -16.29 -1.26 -1.68
CA ASP A 15 -16.54 -0.74 -0.33
C ASP A 15 -15.36 -0.89 0.65
N GLU A 16 -14.26 -1.53 0.23
CA GLU A 16 -13.13 -1.84 1.12
C GLU A 16 -12.21 -0.66 1.44
N PRO A 17 -11.94 0.31 0.54
CA PRO A 17 -10.96 1.34 0.82
C PRO A 17 -11.21 2.12 2.11
N VAL A 18 -12.47 2.43 2.44
CA VAL A 18 -12.84 3.18 3.64
C VAL A 18 -12.72 2.30 4.90
N SER A 19 -13.22 1.07 4.83
CA SER A 19 -13.18 0.14 5.97
C SER A 19 -11.77 -0.37 6.27
N ASP A 20 -10.92 -0.53 5.26
CA ASP A 20 -9.53 -0.96 5.42
C ASP A 20 -8.66 0.14 6.05
N ALA A 21 -8.97 1.41 5.81
CA ALA A 21 -8.20 2.52 6.38
C ALA A 21 -8.18 2.48 7.91
N SER A 22 -9.30 2.11 8.54
CA SER A 22 -9.42 2.01 10.00
C SER A 22 -8.60 0.86 10.60
N LEU A 23 -8.33 -0.18 9.84
CA LEU A 23 -7.57 -1.37 10.27
C LEU A 23 -6.05 -1.23 10.04
N ARG A 24 -5.59 -0.15 9.38
CA ARG A 24 -4.16 0.05 9.14
C ARG A 24 -3.41 0.31 10.43
N PRO A 25 -2.17 -0.20 10.56
CA PRO A 25 -1.29 0.18 11.65
C PRO A 25 -1.02 1.69 11.63
N SER A 26 -0.76 2.25 12.79
CA SER A 26 -0.44 3.67 12.95
C SER A 26 1.07 3.93 12.98
N ARG A 27 1.88 2.92 13.28
CA ARG A 27 3.34 2.97 13.39
C ARG A 27 3.98 1.79 12.67
N LEU A 28 5.26 1.91 12.31
CA LEU A 28 5.99 0.86 11.61
C LEU A 28 6.20 -0.39 12.49
N ASP A 29 6.36 -0.24 13.79
CA ASP A 29 6.48 -1.35 14.74
C ASP A 29 5.21 -2.19 14.85
N GLU A 30 4.03 -1.58 14.65
CA GLU A 30 2.73 -2.28 14.60
C GLU A 30 2.48 -3.04 13.29
N PHE A 31 3.30 -2.82 12.28
CA PHE A 31 3.18 -3.51 11.00
C PHE A 31 3.69 -4.95 11.14
N VAL A 32 2.78 -5.91 11.12
CA VAL A 32 3.07 -7.34 11.28
C VAL A 32 3.72 -7.89 10.01
N GLY A 33 4.69 -8.79 10.16
CA GLY A 33 5.37 -9.48 9.06
C GLY A 33 6.39 -8.61 8.32
N GLN A 34 6.86 -9.09 7.16
CA GLN A 34 7.84 -8.42 6.29
C GLN A 34 9.10 -7.96 7.05
N ALA A 35 9.64 -8.79 7.96
CA ALA A 35 10.69 -8.40 8.91
C ALA A 35 11.89 -7.73 8.24
N LYS A 36 12.41 -8.31 7.14
CA LYS A 36 13.54 -7.75 6.40
C LYS A 36 13.23 -6.37 5.80
N VAL A 37 12.04 -6.21 5.22
CA VAL A 37 11.60 -4.92 4.67
C VAL A 37 11.51 -3.87 5.77
N LYS A 38 10.92 -4.21 6.92
CA LYS A 38 10.85 -3.30 8.08
C LYS A 38 12.23 -2.88 8.57
N GLU A 39 13.15 -3.82 8.69
CA GLU A 39 14.52 -3.53 9.11
C GLU A 39 15.20 -2.54 8.16
N ASN A 40 15.14 -2.81 6.84
CA ASN A 40 15.69 -1.92 5.83
C ASN A 40 15.08 -0.51 5.89
N LEU A 41 13.75 -0.44 6.02
CA LEU A 41 13.04 0.84 6.13
C LEU A 41 13.40 1.59 7.42
N GLN A 42 13.54 0.90 8.55
CA GLN A 42 13.95 1.52 9.81
C GLN A 42 15.35 2.13 9.72
N ILE A 43 16.30 1.39 9.14
CA ILE A 43 17.67 1.90 8.89
C ILE A 43 17.62 3.16 8.01
N ALA A 44 16.83 3.13 6.92
CA ALA A 44 16.71 4.27 6.03
C ALA A 44 16.10 5.50 6.71
N ILE A 45 15.03 5.30 7.51
CA ILE A 45 14.37 6.35 8.29
C ILE A 45 15.36 6.99 9.26
N ASP A 46 16.08 6.17 10.03
CA ASP A 46 17.02 6.66 11.04
C ASP A 46 18.18 7.42 10.40
N ALA A 47 18.72 6.91 9.29
CA ALA A 47 19.76 7.57 8.53
C ALA A 47 19.29 8.92 7.92
N ALA A 48 18.11 8.96 7.32
CA ALA A 48 17.54 10.19 6.76
C ALA A 48 17.29 11.24 7.83
N LYS A 49 16.75 10.83 9.00
CA LYS A 49 16.56 11.73 10.15
C LYS A 49 17.87 12.29 10.69
N GLN A 50 18.92 11.47 10.79
CA GLN A 50 20.25 11.92 11.23
C GLN A 50 20.85 12.97 10.28
N ARG A 51 20.72 12.76 8.97
CA ARG A 51 21.21 13.66 7.94
C ARG A 51 20.30 14.86 7.69
N LYS A 52 19.06 14.83 8.22
CA LYS A 52 18.00 15.81 7.95
C LYS A 52 17.68 15.92 6.44
N GLU A 53 17.62 14.78 5.79
CA GLU A 53 17.35 14.63 4.36
C GLU A 53 16.04 13.87 4.13
N PRO A 54 15.37 14.04 2.97
CA PRO A 54 14.30 13.16 2.57
C PRO A 54 14.78 11.70 2.46
N LEU A 55 13.85 10.76 2.52
CA LEU A 55 14.15 9.36 2.18
C LEU A 55 14.53 9.24 0.71
N ASP A 56 15.33 8.24 0.39
CA ASP A 56 15.56 7.85 -1.00
C ASP A 56 14.22 7.46 -1.68
N HIS A 57 14.13 7.70 -2.98
CA HIS A 57 12.98 7.22 -3.75
C HIS A 57 12.85 5.72 -3.61
N THR A 58 11.65 5.26 -3.25
CA THR A 58 11.40 3.88 -2.81
C THR A 58 10.37 3.19 -3.70
N LEU A 59 10.64 1.96 -4.10
CA LEU A 59 9.72 1.12 -4.86
C LEU A 59 9.28 -0.09 -4.05
N PHE A 60 7.98 -0.22 -3.81
CA PHE A 60 7.38 -1.42 -3.26
C PHE A 60 6.80 -2.29 -4.37
N PHE A 61 7.15 -3.57 -4.43
CA PHE A 61 6.57 -4.47 -5.41
C PHE A 61 6.15 -5.81 -4.80
N GLY A 62 5.19 -6.46 -5.41
CA GLY A 62 4.64 -7.74 -4.96
C GLY A 62 3.14 -7.84 -5.18
N PRO A 63 2.54 -9.00 -4.93
CA PRO A 63 1.11 -9.25 -5.09
C PRO A 63 0.22 -8.17 -4.46
N PRO A 64 -1.02 -7.99 -4.92
CA PRO A 64 -1.94 -7.03 -4.33
C PRO A 64 -2.32 -7.44 -2.89
N GLY A 65 -2.73 -6.46 -2.06
CA GLY A 65 -3.23 -6.72 -0.70
C GLY A 65 -2.17 -7.00 0.37
N LEU A 66 -0.87 -6.88 0.07
CA LEU A 66 0.24 -7.17 0.99
C LEU A 66 0.70 -5.97 1.85
N GLY A 67 0.12 -4.77 1.67
CA GLY A 67 0.42 -3.62 2.52
C GLY A 67 1.33 -2.56 1.91
N LYS A 68 1.58 -2.53 0.59
CA LYS A 68 2.41 -1.52 -0.10
C LYS A 68 1.98 -0.09 0.23
N THR A 69 0.71 0.22 0.05
CA THR A 69 0.12 1.54 0.37
C THR A 69 0.21 1.85 1.87
N THR A 70 0.05 0.84 2.72
CA THR A 70 0.18 0.99 4.18
C THR A 70 1.60 1.38 4.56
N LEU A 71 2.62 0.72 3.99
CA LEU A 71 4.02 1.08 4.24
C LEU A 71 4.34 2.50 3.79
N ALA A 72 3.85 2.94 2.63
CA ALA A 72 4.05 4.32 2.17
C ALA A 72 3.48 5.35 3.17
N ILE A 73 2.28 5.09 3.70
CA ILE A 73 1.65 5.95 4.72
C ILE A 73 2.45 5.92 6.04
N LEU A 74 2.95 4.76 6.44
CA LEU A 74 3.77 4.63 7.64
C LEU A 74 5.09 5.37 7.51
N LEU A 75 5.75 5.30 6.35
CA LEU A 75 6.97 6.07 6.09
C LEU A 75 6.76 7.57 6.25
N ALA A 76 5.65 8.11 5.71
CA ALA A 76 5.32 9.52 5.88
C ALA A 76 5.13 9.88 7.37
N LYS A 77 4.42 9.05 8.12
CA LYS A 77 4.22 9.26 9.56
C LYS A 77 5.53 9.18 10.35
N GLU A 78 6.35 8.17 10.08
CA GLU A 78 7.64 8.02 10.74
C GLU A 78 8.59 9.19 10.44
N MET A 79 8.57 9.71 9.21
CA MET A 79 9.35 10.90 8.84
C MET A 79 8.74 12.21 9.33
N GLY A 80 7.47 12.21 9.76
CA GLY A 80 6.77 13.41 10.19
C GLY A 80 6.42 14.37 9.06
N VAL A 81 6.20 13.87 7.85
CA VAL A 81 5.92 14.63 6.63
C VAL A 81 4.55 14.30 6.04
N SER A 82 4.08 15.14 5.12
CA SER A 82 2.83 14.89 4.42
C SER A 82 3.01 13.87 3.29
N ILE A 83 1.92 13.15 2.98
CA ILE A 83 1.88 12.24 1.83
C ILE A 83 0.75 12.65 0.88
N ARG A 84 1.08 12.80 -0.40
CA ARG A 84 0.09 12.91 -1.48
C ARG A 84 0.01 11.58 -2.19
N THR A 85 -1.21 11.07 -2.35
CA THR A 85 -1.45 9.75 -2.96
C THR A 85 -2.17 9.90 -4.29
N THR A 86 -1.68 9.17 -5.29
CA THR A 86 -2.32 9.03 -6.59
C THR A 86 -2.10 7.62 -7.13
N THR A 87 -2.64 7.33 -8.29
CA THR A 87 -2.43 6.06 -8.99
C THR A 87 -1.98 6.32 -10.43
N GLY A 88 -1.19 5.41 -11.01
CA GLY A 88 -0.73 5.53 -12.39
C GLY A 88 -1.85 5.81 -13.39
N PRO A 89 -2.99 5.08 -13.35
CA PRO A 89 -4.11 5.31 -14.28
C PRO A 89 -4.80 6.67 -14.19
N VAL A 90 -4.76 7.34 -13.05
CA VAL A 90 -5.39 8.67 -12.84
C VAL A 90 -4.56 9.78 -13.46
N LEU A 91 -3.25 9.56 -13.56
CA LEU A 91 -2.34 10.52 -14.17
C LEU A 91 -2.40 10.39 -15.70
N GLU A 92 -3.02 11.36 -16.36
CA GLU A 92 -3.22 11.32 -17.80
C GLU A 92 -2.29 12.28 -18.55
N ARG A 93 -1.96 13.41 -17.95
CA ARG A 93 -1.24 14.52 -18.61
C ARG A 93 -0.06 14.99 -17.74
N PRO A 94 1.02 15.50 -18.34
CA PRO A 94 2.13 16.09 -17.59
C PRO A 94 1.70 17.17 -16.59
N GLY A 95 0.68 17.97 -16.91
CA GLY A 95 0.12 18.98 -15.99
C GLY A 95 -0.40 18.41 -14.67
N ASP A 96 -0.90 17.16 -14.67
CA ASP A 96 -1.36 16.48 -13.45
C ASP A 96 -0.18 16.24 -12.49
N LEU A 97 0.96 15.81 -13.05
CA LEU A 97 2.20 15.63 -12.29
C LEU A 97 2.80 16.96 -11.82
N VAL A 98 2.82 17.99 -12.68
CA VAL A 98 3.29 19.33 -12.30
C VAL A 98 2.52 19.84 -11.09
N GLY A 99 1.19 19.77 -11.12
CA GLY A 99 0.35 20.22 -10.01
C GLY A 99 0.59 19.46 -8.70
N LEU A 100 0.88 18.15 -8.80
CA LEU A 100 1.23 17.35 -7.62
C LEU A 100 2.62 17.72 -7.08
N LEU A 101 3.64 17.75 -7.95
CA LEU A 101 5.03 17.97 -7.58
C LEU A 101 5.30 19.37 -7.05
N THR A 102 4.78 20.41 -7.71
CA THR A 102 4.94 21.81 -7.27
C THR A 102 4.21 22.14 -5.98
N GLY A 103 3.21 21.33 -5.61
CA GLY A 103 2.49 21.49 -4.35
C GLY A 103 3.13 20.73 -3.17
N LEU A 104 4.24 20.00 -3.36
CA LEU A 104 4.97 19.33 -2.28
C LEU A 104 5.83 20.33 -1.51
N ARG A 105 5.97 20.10 -0.21
CA ARG A 105 6.91 20.80 0.66
C ARG A 105 8.17 19.96 0.82
N SER A 106 9.22 20.57 1.30
CA SER A 106 10.48 19.87 1.57
C SER A 106 10.26 18.65 2.49
N GLY A 107 10.71 17.48 2.02
CA GLY A 107 10.57 16.20 2.70
C GLY A 107 9.25 15.46 2.44
N ASP A 108 8.24 16.08 1.82
CA ASP A 108 6.96 15.44 1.54
C ASP A 108 7.11 14.20 0.64
N ILE A 109 6.14 13.30 0.73
CA ILE A 109 6.09 12.07 -0.04
C ILE A 109 5.03 12.17 -1.13
N LEU A 110 5.40 11.85 -2.37
CA LEU A 110 4.47 11.53 -3.45
C LEU A 110 4.37 10.01 -3.58
N PHE A 111 3.20 9.45 -3.33
CA PHE A 111 2.93 8.03 -3.50
C PHE A 111 2.13 7.79 -4.78
N ILE A 112 2.67 6.95 -5.68
CA ILE A 112 2.01 6.53 -6.93
C ILE A 112 1.77 5.02 -6.86
N ASP A 113 0.50 4.62 -6.66
CA ASP A 113 0.11 3.21 -6.76
C ASP A 113 0.00 2.79 -8.22
N GLU A 114 0.24 1.50 -8.50
CA GLU A 114 0.27 0.93 -9.86
C GLU A 114 1.15 1.76 -10.82
N VAL A 115 2.34 2.14 -10.36
CA VAL A 115 3.28 3.03 -11.08
C VAL A 115 3.66 2.48 -12.46
N HIS A 116 3.61 1.16 -12.67
CA HIS A 116 3.83 0.52 -13.98
C HIS A 116 2.75 0.86 -15.03
N ARG A 117 1.66 1.51 -14.64
CA ARG A 117 0.59 1.97 -15.54
C ARG A 117 0.72 3.44 -15.93
N LEU A 118 1.80 4.09 -15.54
CA LEU A 118 2.13 5.41 -16.07
C LEU A 118 2.36 5.33 -17.57
N ARG A 119 1.91 6.35 -18.29
CA ARG A 119 2.24 6.51 -19.71
C ARG A 119 3.72 6.84 -19.87
N PRO A 120 4.40 6.39 -20.94
CA PRO A 120 5.82 6.68 -21.13
C PRO A 120 6.18 8.16 -21.05
N THR A 121 5.33 9.04 -21.58
CA THR A 121 5.52 10.49 -21.49
C THR A 121 5.53 11.02 -20.07
N LEU A 122 4.79 10.39 -19.16
CA LEU A 122 4.77 10.76 -17.73
C LEU A 122 5.97 10.19 -16.98
N GLU A 123 6.43 8.99 -17.35
CA GLU A 123 7.69 8.46 -16.83
C GLU A 123 8.86 9.37 -17.18
N GLU A 124 8.99 9.78 -18.45
CA GLU A 124 10.04 10.69 -18.92
C GLU A 124 9.98 12.05 -18.18
N PHE A 125 8.78 12.50 -17.83
CA PHE A 125 8.59 13.72 -17.09
C PHE A 125 9.02 13.59 -15.61
N LEU A 126 8.89 12.37 -15.02
CA LEU A 126 9.34 12.09 -13.66
C LEU A 126 10.87 11.99 -13.52
N TYR A 127 11.59 11.64 -14.56
CA TYR A 127 13.03 11.43 -14.48
C TYR A 127 13.78 12.68 -13.98
N PRO A 128 13.64 13.87 -14.59
CA PRO A 128 14.31 15.07 -14.10
C PRO A 128 13.77 15.51 -12.71
N ALA A 129 12.50 15.19 -12.40
CA ALA A 129 11.94 15.47 -11.09
C ALA A 129 12.63 14.65 -9.99
N MET A 130 12.93 13.39 -10.26
CA MET A 130 13.59 12.48 -9.30
C MET A 130 15.10 12.77 -9.18
N GLU A 131 15.78 13.04 -10.29
CA GLU A 131 17.25 13.22 -10.32
C GLU A 131 17.67 14.64 -9.98
N ASP A 132 17.06 15.62 -10.67
CA ASP A 132 17.50 17.01 -10.64
C ASP A 132 16.60 17.94 -9.81
N ARG A 133 15.49 17.40 -9.27
CA ARG A 133 14.47 18.19 -8.55
C ARG A 133 13.94 19.34 -9.37
N ARG A 134 13.65 19.08 -10.64
CA ARG A 134 13.08 20.05 -11.56
C ARG A 134 12.04 19.43 -12.47
N VAL A 135 11.14 20.22 -12.95
CA VAL A 135 10.21 19.87 -14.01
C VAL A 135 10.25 20.90 -15.12
N ASP A 136 10.19 20.45 -16.33
CA ASP A 136 10.22 21.33 -17.51
C ASP A 136 8.78 21.60 -17.98
N VAL A 137 8.29 22.82 -17.79
CA VAL A 137 6.91 23.21 -18.10
C VAL A 137 6.87 23.95 -19.43
N ARG A 138 6.08 23.46 -20.39
CA ARG A 138 5.78 24.18 -21.64
C ARG A 138 4.76 25.28 -21.38
N ILE A 139 5.10 26.56 -21.73
CA ILE A 139 4.22 27.71 -21.52
C ILE A 139 3.43 28.05 -22.77
N SER A 140 3.85 27.65 -23.95
CA SER A 140 3.20 27.96 -25.24
C SER A 140 3.05 26.72 -26.10
N GLU A 141 2.11 26.77 -27.05
CA GLU A 141 1.94 25.74 -28.07
C GLU A 141 2.58 26.21 -29.40
N GLY A 142 3.13 25.27 -30.17
CA GLY A 142 3.66 25.53 -31.51
C GLY A 142 5.17 25.27 -31.64
N PRO A 143 5.74 25.52 -32.81
CA PRO A 143 7.15 25.19 -33.17
C PRO A 143 8.18 26.02 -32.34
N HIS A 144 7.77 27.09 -31.72
CA HIS A 144 8.62 27.95 -30.86
C HIS A 144 8.16 27.89 -29.38
N ALA A 145 7.61 26.74 -28.95
CA ALA A 145 7.16 26.56 -27.58
C ALA A 145 8.35 26.74 -26.61
N GLU A 146 8.25 27.73 -25.74
CA GLU A 146 9.19 27.93 -24.63
C GLU A 146 8.95 26.91 -23.52
N THR A 147 10.05 26.32 -23.03
CA THR A 147 10.05 25.42 -21.90
C THR A 147 10.76 26.13 -20.73
N ILE A 148 10.10 26.27 -19.60
CA ILE A 148 10.71 26.84 -18.40
C ILE A 148 10.98 25.71 -17.40
N PRO A 149 12.23 25.57 -16.94
CA PRO A 149 12.54 24.67 -15.83
C PRO A 149 12.02 25.28 -14.52
N MET A 150 11.21 24.50 -13.77
CA MET A 150 10.74 24.85 -12.44
C MET A 150 11.46 23.96 -11.42
N ALA A 151 12.11 24.58 -10.44
CA ALA A 151 12.71 23.87 -9.33
C ALA A 151 11.63 23.27 -8.41
N LEU A 152 11.90 22.09 -7.89
CA LEU A 152 11.06 21.38 -6.93
C LEU A 152 11.72 21.35 -5.55
N GLU A 153 10.90 21.42 -4.52
CA GLU A 153 11.37 21.10 -3.16
C GLU A 153 11.86 19.64 -3.09
N PRO A 154 12.86 19.35 -2.24
CA PRO A 154 13.29 17.97 -2.01
C PRO A 154 12.12 17.11 -1.55
N PHE A 155 11.85 16.03 -2.25
CA PHE A 155 10.74 15.11 -1.96
C PHE A 155 11.15 13.66 -2.13
N THR A 156 10.34 12.76 -1.62
CA THR A 156 10.48 11.32 -1.84
C THR A 156 9.36 10.82 -2.75
N LEU A 157 9.71 10.16 -3.86
CA LEU A 157 8.77 9.38 -4.63
C LEU A 157 8.71 7.96 -4.07
N ILE A 158 7.50 7.50 -3.70
CA ILE A 158 7.25 6.09 -3.40
C ILE A 158 6.36 5.52 -4.50
N GLY A 159 6.90 4.58 -5.25
CA GLY A 159 6.15 3.80 -6.24
C GLY A 159 5.65 2.49 -5.64
N ALA A 160 4.45 2.06 -6.02
CA ALA A 160 3.97 0.70 -5.75
C ALA A 160 3.57 0.01 -7.05
N THR A 161 3.88 -1.28 -7.17
CA THR A 161 3.51 -2.05 -8.35
C THR A 161 3.23 -3.52 -8.02
N THR A 162 2.27 -4.10 -8.71
CA THR A 162 2.04 -5.55 -8.73
C THR A 162 2.85 -6.24 -9.83
N ARG A 163 3.39 -5.49 -10.78
CA ARG A 163 4.05 -5.98 -12.00
C ARG A 163 5.41 -5.32 -12.20
N TYR A 164 6.38 -5.69 -11.36
CA TYR A 164 7.75 -5.14 -11.41
C TYR A 164 8.39 -5.21 -12.80
N GLY A 165 8.17 -6.31 -13.53
CA GLY A 165 8.73 -6.51 -14.87
C GLY A 165 8.20 -5.55 -15.95
N LEU A 166 7.07 -4.86 -15.71
CA LEU A 166 6.53 -3.87 -16.64
C LEU A 166 7.10 -2.47 -16.45
N LEU A 167 7.85 -2.22 -15.37
CA LEU A 167 8.58 -0.97 -15.21
C LEU A 167 9.76 -0.91 -16.18
N THR A 168 9.95 0.25 -16.79
CA THR A 168 11.09 0.48 -17.67
C THR A 168 12.41 0.43 -16.89
N PRO A 169 13.52 -0.03 -17.51
CA PRO A 169 14.81 -0.02 -16.83
C PRO A 169 15.22 1.37 -16.31
N PRO A 170 15.04 2.48 -17.07
CA PRO A 170 15.32 3.82 -16.56
C PRO A 170 14.54 4.18 -15.30
N MET A 171 13.23 3.84 -15.24
CA MET A 171 12.41 4.09 -14.07
C MET A 171 12.90 3.29 -12.84
N ARG A 172 13.22 2.01 -13.04
CA ARG A 172 13.73 1.16 -11.96
C ARG A 172 15.05 1.66 -11.37
N ALA A 173 15.96 2.14 -12.23
CA ALA A 173 17.28 2.62 -11.81
C ALA A 173 17.22 3.88 -10.91
N ARG A 174 16.11 4.61 -10.94
CA ARG A 174 15.91 5.85 -10.17
C ARG A 174 15.39 5.62 -8.75
N PHE A 175 14.95 4.41 -8.44
CA PHE A 175 14.60 4.06 -7.07
C PHE A 175 15.85 3.59 -6.32
N GLY A 176 16.26 4.35 -5.30
CA GLY A 176 17.38 4.01 -4.42
C GLY A 176 17.09 2.81 -3.51
N MET A 177 15.79 2.61 -3.19
CA MET A 177 15.33 1.47 -2.40
C MET A 177 14.28 0.69 -3.19
N VAL A 178 14.46 -0.64 -3.27
CA VAL A 178 13.53 -1.53 -3.97
C VAL A 178 13.19 -2.71 -3.06
N GLU A 179 11.97 -2.73 -2.53
CA GLU A 179 11.53 -3.70 -1.53
C GLU A 179 10.42 -4.61 -2.05
N ARG A 180 10.67 -5.92 -1.98
CA ARG A 180 9.69 -6.93 -2.34
C ARG A 180 8.87 -7.35 -1.14
N LEU A 181 7.53 -7.24 -1.26
CA LEU A 181 6.61 -7.80 -0.30
C LEU A 181 6.23 -9.22 -0.71
N ASN A 182 6.29 -10.13 0.26
CA ASN A 182 5.97 -11.54 0.08
C ASN A 182 4.63 -11.88 0.74
N PHE A 183 4.05 -13.02 0.36
CA PHE A 183 2.90 -13.57 1.07
C PHE A 183 3.25 -13.79 2.54
N TYR A 184 2.25 -13.61 3.39
CA TYR A 184 2.38 -13.75 4.84
C TYR A 184 2.19 -15.20 5.26
N PRO A 185 2.99 -15.71 6.21
CA PRO A 185 2.72 -16.99 6.86
C PRO A 185 1.44 -16.89 7.72
N ALA A 186 0.85 -18.01 8.04
CA ALA A 186 -0.41 -18.08 8.80
C ALA A 186 -0.29 -17.44 10.19
N GLU A 187 0.85 -17.54 10.83
CA GLU A 187 1.14 -16.97 12.14
C GLU A 187 1.03 -15.44 12.12
N ASP A 188 1.60 -14.79 11.12
CA ASP A 188 1.52 -13.34 10.95
C ASP A 188 0.09 -12.90 10.63
N LEU A 189 -0.62 -13.65 9.78
CA LEU A 189 -2.03 -13.37 9.48
C LEU A 189 -2.93 -13.54 10.70
N THR A 190 -2.65 -14.52 11.56
CA THR A 190 -3.35 -14.70 12.84
C THR A 190 -3.20 -13.46 13.72
N GLN A 191 -1.98 -12.92 13.83
CA GLN A 191 -1.74 -11.67 14.56
C GLN A 191 -2.51 -10.49 13.95
N ILE A 192 -2.54 -10.38 12.63
CA ILE A 192 -3.29 -9.34 11.90
C ILE A 192 -4.78 -9.47 12.18
N VAL A 193 -5.35 -10.68 12.12
CA VAL A 193 -6.78 -10.93 12.43
C VAL A 193 -7.09 -10.52 13.86
N LYS A 194 -6.29 -10.95 14.84
CA LYS A 194 -6.47 -10.62 16.27
C LYS A 194 -6.39 -9.10 16.50
N ARG A 195 -5.43 -8.42 15.89
CA ARG A 195 -5.32 -6.97 15.96
C ARG A 195 -6.54 -6.29 15.35
N SER A 196 -6.96 -6.71 14.17
CA SER A 196 -8.11 -6.15 13.46
C SER A 196 -9.43 -6.41 14.21
N ALA A 197 -9.60 -7.60 14.79
CA ALA A 197 -10.75 -7.92 15.64
C ALA A 197 -10.85 -7.00 16.86
N ARG A 198 -9.72 -6.70 17.50
CA ARG A 198 -9.63 -5.77 18.62
C ARG A 198 -10.06 -4.36 18.23
N ILE A 199 -9.61 -3.87 17.06
CA ILE A 199 -10.02 -2.56 16.52
C ILE A 199 -11.52 -2.52 16.19
N LEU A 200 -12.07 -3.63 15.70
CA LEU A 200 -13.50 -3.77 15.39
C LEU A 200 -14.37 -4.05 16.60
N GLY A 201 -13.82 -4.18 17.80
CA GLY A 201 -14.54 -4.48 19.03
C GLY A 201 -15.14 -5.90 19.06
N VAL A 202 -14.53 -6.85 18.36
CA VAL A 202 -15.01 -8.24 18.25
C VAL A 202 -14.10 -9.17 19.04
N GLN A 203 -14.71 -10.06 19.83
CA GLN A 203 -13.99 -11.11 20.54
C GLN A 203 -13.70 -12.27 19.56
N VAL A 204 -12.43 -12.61 19.42
CA VAL A 204 -11.97 -13.76 18.64
C VAL A 204 -11.02 -14.59 19.49
N ASP A 205 -11.20 -15.90 19.52
CA ASP A 205 -10.23 -16.80 20.13
C ASP A 205 -9.08 -17.12 19.18
N GLU A 206 -7.99 -17.69 19.70
CA GLU A 206 -6.79 -18.02 18.92
C GLU A 206 -7.12 -18.93 17.75
N ALA A 207 -7.86 -20.01 18.02
CA ALA A 207 -8.21 -21.00 17.03
C ALA A 207 -9.15 -20.47 15.92
N GLY A 208 -10.04 -19.54 16.25
CA GLY A 208 -10.89 -18.83 15.28
C GLY A 208 -10.06 -17.88 14.40
N ALA A 209 -9.08 -17.19 14.97
CA ALA A 209 -8.16 -16.34 14.20
C ALA A 209 -7.29 -17.17 13.25
N GLU A 210 -6.72 -18.28 13.72
CA GLU A 210 -5.96 -19.22 12.89
C GLU A 210 -6.77 -19.77 11.73
N GLU A 211 -8.03 -20.12 11.97
CA GLU A 211 -8.93 -20.66 10.96
C GLU A 211 -9.15 -19.67 9.79
N MET A 212 -9.32 -18.38 10.12
CA MET A 212 -9.41 -17.33 9.10
C MET A 212 -8.08 -17.08 8.41
N ALA A 213 -6.96 -17.11 9.16
CA ALA A 213 -5.63 -16.91 8.63
C ALA A 213 -5.26 -17.97 7.58
N LYS A 214 -5.52 -19.24 7.85
CA LYS A 214 -5.27 -20.36 6.92
C LYS A 214 -5.98 -20.19 5.57
N ARG A 215 -7.16 -19.60 5.58
CA ARG A 215 -7.98 -19.37 4.36
C ARG A 215 -7.71 -18.02 3.69
N SER A 216 -6.79 -17.23 4.23
CA SER A 216 -6.51 -15.86 3.74
C SER A 216 -5.48 -15.82 2.59
N ARG A 217 -5.03 -16.95 2.09
CA ARG A 217 -4.10 -17.08 0.95
C ARG A 217 -2.86 -16.19 1.08
N GLY A 218 -2.31 -16.08 2.29
CA GLY A 218 -1.13 -15.26 2.53
C GLY A 218 -1.35 -13.76 2.44
N THR A 219 -2.61 -13.27 2.45
CA THR A 219 -2.93 -11.88 2.12
C THR A 219 -3.68 -11.18 3.26
N PRO A 220 -3.11 -10.14 3.90
CA PRO A 220 -3.76 -9.36 4.95
C PRO A 220 -5.14 -8.78 4.57
N ARG A 221 -5.30 -8.33 3.32
CA ARG A 221 -6.58 -7.82 2.83
C ARG A 221 -7.67 -8.90 2.88
N ILE A 222 -7.36 -10.11 2.42
CA ILE A 222 -8.31 -11.24 2.48
C ILE A 222 -8.61 -11.58 3.94
N ALA A 223 -7.60 -11.64 4.80
CA ALA A 223 -7.79 -11.92 6.23
C ALA A 223 -8.77 -10.93 6.89
N ASN A 224 -8.60 -9.64 6.64
CA ASN A 224 -9.52 -8.60 7.14
C ASN A 224 -10.93 -8.72 6.54
N ARG A 225 -11.03 -9.08 5.26
CA ARG A 225 -12.32 -9.32 4.60
C ARG A 225 -13.06 -10.49 5.22
N LEU A 226 -12.37 -11.62 5.42
CA LEU A 226 -12.92 -12.80 6.08
C LEU A 226 -13.35 -12.49 7.51
N LEU A 227 -12.52 -11.77 8.28
CA LEU A 227 -12.87 -11.35 9.63
C LEU A 227 -14.19 -10.56 9.67
N ARG A 228 -14.40 -9.61 8.76
CA ARG A 228 -15.64 -8.84 8.70
C ARG A 228 -16.85 -9.75 8.42
N ARG A 229 -16.74 -10.69 7.50
CA ARG A 229 -17.84 -11.62 7.17
C ARG A 229 -18.13 -12.60 8.29
N VAL A 230 -17.11 -13.13 8.94
CA VAL A 230 -17.27 -14.01 10.09
C VAL A 230 -17.86 -13.25 11.28
N ARG A 231 -17.47 -11.99 11.50
CA ARG A 231 -18.08 -11.10 12.49
C ARG A 231 -19.58 -10.92 12.27
N ASP A 232 -19.98 -10.61 11.03
CA ASP A 232 -21.38 -10.41 10.68
C ASP A 232 -22.19 -11.70 10.93
N TYR A 233 -21.63 -12.87 10.59
CA TYR A 233 -22.22 -14.16 10.93
C TYR A 233 -22.34 -14.38 12.45
N ALA A 234 -21.26 -14.12 13.19
CA ALA A 234 -21.25 -14.30 14.66
C ALA A 234 -22.27 -13.41 15.37
N ALA A 235 -22.44 -12.17 14.92
CA ALA A 235 -23.41 -11.24 15.45
C ALA A 235 -24.87 -11.69 15.26
N VAL A 236 -25.18 -12.39 14.16
CA VAL A 236 -26.57 -12.76 13.80
C VAL A 236 -26.90 -14.21 14.21
N ARG A 237 -25.93 -15.11 14.20
CA ARG A 237 -26.13 -16.57 14.34
C ARG A 237 -25.41 -17.21 15.51
N ALA A 238 -24.63 -16.44 16.27
CA ALA A 238 -23.93 -16.85 17.46
C ALA A 238 -24.09 -15.76 18.55
N ASP A 239 -23.29 -15.84 19.61
CA ASP A 239 -23.28 -14.89 20.74
C ASP A 239 -22.40 -13.65 20.52
N GLY A 240 -22.01 -13.36 19.27
CA GLY A 240 -21.10 -12.27 18.92
C GLY A 240 -19.61 -12.60 19.09
N LYS A 241 -19.29 -13.80 19.55
CA LYS A 241 -17.90 -14.27 19.71
C LYS A 241 -17.50 -15.15 18.52
N ILE A 242 -16.29 -14.97 18.05
CA ILE A 242 -15.72 -15.79 16.99
C ILE A 242 -14.83 -16.86 17.63
N THR A 243 -15.40 -18.06 17.77
CA THR A 243 -14.65 -19.28 18.09
C THR A 243 -14.27 -20.00 16.79
N ARG A 244 -13.39 -21.00 16.91
CA ARG A 244 -13.06 -21.87 15.76
C ARG A 244 -14.31 -22.43 15.11
N ALA A 245 -15.27 -22.96 15.90
CA ALA A 245 -16.49 -23.54 15.37
C ALA A 245 -17.33 -22.51 14.58
N VAL A 246 -17.46 -21.30 15.12
CA VAL A 246 -18.18 -20.19 14.44
C VAL A 246 -17.46 -19.80 13.16
N ALA A 247 -16.15 -19.66 13.19
CA ALA A 247 -15.35 -19.34 12.01
C ALA A 247 -15.49 -20.39 10.92
N MET A 248 -15.36 -21.68 11.26
CA MET A 248 -15.52 -22.80 10.30
C MET A 248 -16.88 -22.77 9.62
N VAL A 249 -17.97 -22.68 10.40
CA VAL A 249 -19.33 -22.67 9.84
C VAL A 249 -19.57 -21.44 8.97
N ALA A 250 -19.10 -20.27 9.39
CA ALA A 250 -19.23 -19.05 8.61
C ALA A 250 -18.45 -19.13 7.29
N LEU A 251 -17.20 -19.59 7.31
CA LEU A 251 -16.34 -19.72 6.13
C LEU A 251 -16.87 -20.79 5.17
N GLN A 252 -17.37 -21.92 5.68
CA GLN A 252 -18.00 -22.94 4.85
C GLN A 252 -19.25 -22.40 4.13
N ARG A 253 -20.08 -21.60 4.81
CA ARG A 253 -21.25 -20.95 4.18
C ARG A 253 -20.88 -19.92 3.11
N LEU A 254 -19.68 -19.39 3.18
CA LEU A 254 -19.12 -18.46 2.20
C LEU A 254 -18.36 -19.20 1.09
N ASP A 255 -18.35 -20.53 1.08
CA ASP A 255 -17.61 -21.40 0.17
C ASP A 255 -16.11 -21.08 0.15
N VAL A 256 -15.54 -20.74 1.30
CA VAL A 256 -14.09 -20.47 1.45
C VAL A 256 -13.40 -21.70 2.02
N ASP A 257 -12.70 -22.41 1.15
CA ASP A 257 -11.98 -23.65 1.50
C ASP A 257 -10.63 -23.38 2.15
N GLU A 258 -10.06 -24.41 2.81
CA GLU A 258 -8.64 -24.44 3.20
C GLU A 258 -7.75 -24.50 1.95
N PHE A 259 -6.58 -23.84 2.05
CA PHE A 259 -5.49 -23.91 1.07
C PHE A 259 -4.32 -24.66 1.66
#